data_dcf7ebc966d20091ed50a90d671ae4a7
#
_entry.id   dcf7ebc966d20091ed50a90d671ae4a7
#
_cell.length_a   1.000
_cell.length_b   1.000
_cell.length_c   1.000
_cell.angle_alpha   90.00
_cell.angle_beta   90.00
_cell.angle_gamma   90.00
#
_symmetry.space_group_name_H-M   'P 1'
#
loop_
_entity.id
_entity.type
_entity.pdbx_description
1 polymer ?
#
loop_
_entity_poly.entity_id
_entity_poly.type
_entity_poly.pdbx_seq_one_letter_code
_entity_poly.pdbx_strand_id
1 'polypeptide(L)'
;FQHIKYYFPKFQAPKVVTLLSRVDYESRVIYADSLLLIGTDNYLGAKHPFYQDMERYIATELDKKYLAVDVADAFADKLVPRAVHLTFLDNMIYEGKKLYLEQLLLPKKSAADLLRYTDQQYAWAEANEPEIWRYFIEKELLYQTDKKLLTRFLYPAPFSKFYLELDNESPGQIAKFIGLRI
;
A
#
# COMPACT_ATOMS: atom_id res chain seq x y z
N PHE A 1 -2.23 4.56 18.37
CA PHE A 1 -1.87 6.00 18.52
C PHE A 1 -0.61 6.22 19.38
N GLN A 2 -0.23 5.31 20.27
CA GLN A 2 0.95 5.50 21.13
C GLN A 2 2.24 5.68 20.33
N HIS A 3 2.47 4.85 19.30
CA HIS A 3 3.64 4.96 18.43
C HIS A 3 3.64 6.25 17.62
N ILE A 4 2.48 6.69 17.11
CA ILE A 4 2.39 7.99 16.43
C ILE A 4 2.80 9.11 17.36
N LYS A 5 2.28 9.12 18.59
CA LYS A 5 2.61 10.14 19.59
C LYS A 5 4.08 10.11 20.01
N TYR A 6 4.72 8.93 19.97
CA TYR A 6 6.15 8.78 20.26
C TYR A 6 7.02 9.49 19.20
N TYR A 7 6.75 9.26 17.90
CA TYR A 7 7.48 9.89 16.81
C TYR A 7 7.04 11.33 16.55
N PHE A 8 5.78 11.66 16.82
CA PHE A 8 5.18 12.98 16.60
C PHE A 8 4.57 13.50 17.92
N PRO A 9 5.35 14.10 18.83
CA PRO A 9 4.89 14.49 20.17
C PRO A 9 3.70 15.47 20.19
N LYS A 10 3.54 16.28 19.13
CA LYS A 10 2.41 17.21 18.97
C LYS A 10 1.13 16.55 18.48
N PHE A 11 1.19 15.25 18.13
CA PHE A 11 0.02 14.51 17.65
C PHE A 11 -1.07 14.44 18.72
N GLN A 12 -2.28 14.77 18.30
CA GLN A 12 -3.50 14.60 19.10
C GLN A 12 -4.32 13.47 18.49
N ALA A 13 -4.73 12.52 19.32
CA ALA A 13 -5.51 11.38 18.84
C ALA A 13 -6.88 11.87 18.30
N PRO A 14 -7.24 11.53 17.05
CA PRO A 14 -8.52 11.91 16.49
C PRO A 14 -9.67 11.18 17.18
N LYS A 15 -10.87 11.74 17.08
CA LYS A 15 -12.10 11.01 17.37
C LYS A 15 -12.31 9.93 16.32
N VAL A 16 -12.38 8.68 16.77
CA VAL A 16 -12.65 7.55 15.87
C VAL A 16 -14.16 7.38 15.70
N VAL A 17 -14.62 7.32 14.47
CA VAL A 17 -16.01 7.06 14.10
C VAL A 17 -16.05 5.92 13.10
N THR A 18 -16.83 4.89 13.38
CA THR A 18 -17.09 3.78 12.48
C THR A 18 -18.41 3.99 11.75
N LEU A 19 -18.46 3.54 10.52
CA LEU A 19 -19.65 3.66 9.67
C LEU A 19 -19.75 2.47 8.69
N LEU A 20 -20.89 2.34 8.04
CA LEU A 20 -21.09 1.44 6.91
C LEU A 20 -20.92 2.27 5.62
N SER A 21 -19.93 1.94 4.82
CA SER A 21 -19.54 2.70 3.62
C SER A 21 -20.16 2.15 2.32
N ARG A 22 -20.95 1.07 2.41
CA ARG A 22 -21.40 0.23 1.27
C ARG A 22 -20.21 -0.41 0.53
N VAL A 23 -19.20 -0.83 1.31
CA VAL A 23 -17.98 -1.43 0.79
C VAL A 23 -17.21 -0.48 -0.17
N ASP A 24 -17.15 0.79 0.18
CA ASP A 24 -16.25 1.74 -0.49
C ASP A 24 -14.81 1.42 -0.06
N TYR A 25 -14.17 0.51 -0.82
CA TYR A 25 -12.83 0.01 -0.47
C TYR A 25 -11.71 1.00 -0.79
N GLU A 26 -11.96 2.01 -1.62
CA GLU A 26 -10.98 3.07 -1.93
C GLU A 26 -10.89 4.09 -0.80
N SER A 27 -12.01 4.34 -0.09
CA SER A 27 -12.10 5.31 1.02
C SER A 27 -12.37 4.63 2.36
N ARG A 28 -11.89 3.38 2.55
CA ARG A 28 -12.18 2.56 3.75
C ARG A 28 -11.69 3.16 5.07
N VAL A 29 -10.65 4.01 5.03
CA VAL A 29 -10.19 4.81 6.17
C VAL A 29 -9.94 6.24 5.69
N ILE A 30 -10.50 7.21 6.37
CA ILE A 30 -10.29 8.63 6.09
C ILE A 30 -9.79 9.31 7.37
N TYR A 31 -8.61 9.89 7.32
CA TYR A 31 -8.07 10.72 8.39
C TYR A 31 -8.18 12.20 8.04
N ALA A 32 -8.93 12.94 8.86
CA ALA A 32 -9.17 14.38 8.73
C ALA A 32 -8.85 15.07 10.06
N ASP A 33 -7.57 15.15 10.39
CA ASP A 33 -6.95 15.78 11.56
C ASP A 33 -7.58 15.38 12.91
N SER A 34 -8.77 15.91 13.25
CA SER A 34 -9.48 15.60 14.48
C SER A 34 -10.42 14.39 14.38
N LEU A 35 -10.60 13.82 13.19
CA LEU A 35 -11.55 12.76 12.91
C LEU A 35 -10.89 11.63 12.13
N LEU A 36 -11.13 10.40 12.56
CA LEU A 36 -10.76 9.17 11.85
C LEU A 36 -12.04 8.38 11.54
N LEU A 37 -12.42 8.33 10.26
CA LEU A 37 -13.56 7.56 9.79
C LEU A 37 -13.10 6.18 9.34
N ILE A 38 -13.82 5.12 9.72
CA ILE A 38 -13.51 3.74 9.36
C ILE A 38 -14.78 3.06 8.83
N GLY A 39 -14.75 2.67 7.56
CA GLY A 39 -15.79 1.85 6.93
C GLY A 39 -15.66 0.39 7.38
N THR A 40 -16.39 -0.01 8.42
CA THR A 40 -16.23 -1.33 9.04
C THR A 40 -16.67 -2.50 8.16
N ASP A 41 -17.52 -2.24 7.21
CA ASP A 41 -17.97 -3.19 6.17
C ASP A 41 -16.86 -3.55 5.15
N ASN A 42 -15.69 -2.92 5.21
CA ASN A 42 -14.50 -3.28 4.45
C ASN A 42 -13.58 -4.30 5.17
N TYR A 43 -13.98 -4.85 6.32
CA TYR A 43 -13.09 -5.70 7.15
C TYR A 43 -13.75 -7.01 7.59
N LEU A 44 -14.66 -7.54 6.76
CA LEU A 44 -15.45 -8.74 7.09
C LEU A 44 -14.76 -10.06 6.69
N GLY A 45 -13.66 -9.97 5.95
CA GLY A 45 -12.91 -11.11 5.44
C GLY A 45 -13.29 -11.49 4.01
N ALA A 46 -12.31 -11.95 3.22
CA ALA A 46 -12.40 -12.18 1.77
C ALA A 46 -13.57 -13.06 1.29
N LYS A 47 -14.11 -13.91 2.17
CA LYS A 47 -15.21 -14.84 1.83
C LYS A 47 -16.60 -14.28 2.18
N HIS A 48 -16.68 -13.04 2.69
CA HIS A 48 -17.95 -12.46 3.08
C HIS A 48 -18.87 -12.25 1.86
N PRO A 49 -20.18 -12.52 1.97
CA PRO A 49 -21.12 -12.40 0.85
C PRO A 49 -21.16 -11.02 0.18
N PHE A 50 -20.84 -9.94 0.92
CA PHE A 50 -20.78 -8.59 0.36
C PHE A 50 -19.68 -8.40 -0.69
N TYR A 51 -18.71 -9.31 -0.76
CA TYR A 51 -17.54 -9.24 -1.67
C TYR A 51 -17.60 -10.24 -2.82
N GLN A 52 -18.73 -10.98 -2.98
CA GLN A 52 -18.86 -12.04 -3.98
C GLN A 52 -18.69 -11.57 -5.43
N ASP A 53 -19.09 -10.31 -5.71
CA ASP A 53 -19.02 -9.71 -7.05
C ASP A 53 -17.74 -8.85 -7.24
N MET A 54 -16.83 -8.85 -6.25
CA MET A 54 -15.59 -8.09 -6.31
C MET A 54 -14.45 -8.92 -6.87
N GLU A 55 -13.50 -8.25 -7.53
CA GLU A 55 -12.26 -8.88 -7.95
C GLU A 55 -11.54 -9.53 -6.75
N ARG A 56 -11.07 -10.76 -6.95
CA ARG A 56 -10.49 -11.56 -5.85
C ARG A 56 -9.34 -10.87 -5.15
N TYR A 57 -8.46 -10.17 -5.89
CA TYR A 57 -7.32 -9.48 -5.30
C TYR A 57 -7.76 -8.32 -4.39
N ILE A 58 -8.88 -7.63 -4.70
CA ILE A 58 -9.48 -6.61 -3.84
C ILE A 58 -10.08 -7.27 -2.60
N ALA A 59 -10.93 -8.29 -2.79
CA ALA A 59 -11.62 -8.96 -1.69
C ALA A 59 -10.64 -9.53 -0.64
N THR A 60 -9.45 -10.01 -1.06
CA THR A 60 -8.43 -10.53 -0.14
C THR A 60 -7.81 -9.47 0.77
N GLU A 61 -7.90 -8.20 0.39
CA GLU A 61 -7.44 -7.07 1.21
C GLU A 61 -8.49 -6.60 2.23
N LEU A 62 -9.77 -7.01 2.08
CA LEU A 62 -10.87 -6.61 2.95
C LEU A 62 -10.97 -7.51 4.19
N ASP A 63 -9.90 -7.57 4.95
CA ASP A 63 -9.79 -8.38 6.17
C ASP A 63 -9.37 -7.53 7.36
N LYS A 64 -9.91 -7.86 8.54
CA LYS A 64 -9.61 -7.16 9.82
C LYS A 64 -8.11 -7.07 10.14
N LYS A 65 -7.29 -7.98 9.63
CA LYS A 65 -5.84 -7.96 9.83
C LYS A 65 -5.18 -6.72 9.23
N TYR A 66 -5.81 -6.10 8.21
CA TYR A 66 -5.31 -4.91 7.53
C TYR A 66 -5.86 -3.60 8.08
N LEU A 67 -6.84 -3.62 8.99
CA LEU A 67 -7.42 -2.39 9.58
C LEU A 67 -6.35 -1.44 10.14
N ALA A 68 -5.37 -1.98 10.90
CA ALA A 68 -4.32 -1.16 11.47
C ALA A 68 -3.34 -0.65 10.41
N VAL A 69 -3.13 -1.40 9.33
CA VAL A 69 -2.30 -1.00 8.18
C VAL A 69 -2.98 0.17 7.46
N ASP A 70 -4.28 0.06 7.15
CA ASP A 70 -5.04 1.14 6.50
C ASP A 70 -5.07 2.42 7.34
N VAL A 71 -5.20 2.29 8.66
CA VAL A 71 -5.11 3.44 9.56
C VAL A 71 -3.72 4.06 9.51
N ALA A 72 -2.64 3.26 9.52
CA ALA A 72 -1.27 3.77 9.44
C ALA A 72 -1.00 4.43 8.07
N ASP A 73 -1.50 3.85 6.98
CA ASP A 73 -1.41 4.41 5.63
C ASP A 73 -2.10 5.78 5.53
N ALA A 74 -3.32 5.91 6.07
CA ALA A 74 -4.03 7.19 6.13
C ALA A 74 -3.29 8.28 6.92
N PHE A 75 -2.55 7.90 7.98
CA PHE A 75 -1.65 8.83 8.68
C PHE A 75 -0.41 9.14 7.84
N ALA A 76 0.20 8.14 7.22
CA ALA A 76 1.38 8.32 6.39
C ALA A 76 1.09 9.27 5.20
N ASP A 77 -0.06 9.16 4.56
CA ASP A 77 -0.50 10.07 3.50
C ASP A 77 -0.51 11.55 3.91
N LYS A 78 -0.78 11.84 5.19
CA LYS A 78 -0.78 13.20 5.72
C LYS A 78 0.61 13.68 6.14
N LEU A 79 1.45 12.77 6.62
CA LEU A 79 2.74 13.11 7.25
C LEU A 79 3.89 13.09 6.24
N VAL A 80 3.83 12.25 5.22
CA VAL A 80 4.86 12.14 4.20
C VAL A 80 4.61 13.18 3.10
N PRO A 81 5.56 14.12 2.87
CA PRO A 81 5.42 15.08 1.78
C PRO A 81 5.40 14.39 0.42
N ARG A 82 4.45 14.78 -0.43
CA ARG A 82 4.38 14.28 -1.81
C ARG A 82 5.57 14.75 -2.64
N ALA A 83 5.96 13.93 -3.60
CA ALA A 83 7.02 14.25 -4.54
C ALA A 83 6.66 15.46 -5.42
N VAL A 84 7.66 16.29 -5.74
CA VAL A 84 7.47 17.51 -6.53
C VAL A 84 7.47 17.21 -8.03
N HIS A 85 8.36 16.31 -8.50
CA HIS A 85 8.60 16.09 -9.93
C HIS A 85 7.72 15.00 -10.56
N LEU A 86 7.04 14.16 -9.76
CA LEU A 86 6.09 13.14 -10.20
C LEU A 86 6.66 12.11 -11.21
N THR A 87 8.00 11.92 -11.24
CA THR A 87 8.58 10.81 -11.99
C THR A 87 8.19 9.47 -11.39
N PHE A 88 8.36 8.39 -12.11
CA PHE A 88 8.10 7.04 -11.58
C PHE A 88 8.96 6.77 -10.32
N LEU A 89 10.24 7.14 -10.34
CA LEU A 89 11.15 7.04 -9.19
C LEU A 89 10.65 7.86 -7.99
N ASP A 90 10.22 9.11 -8.21
CA ASP A 90 9.67 9.95 -7.14
C ASP A 90 8.45 9.33 -6.47
N ASN A 91 7.55 8.72 -7.27
CA ASN A 91 6.38 8.01 -6.76
C ASN A 91 6.78 6.74 -5.99
N MET A 92 7.78 5.98 -6.48
CA MET A 92 8.33 4.81 -5.75
C MET A 92 8.89 5.23 -4.39
N ILE A 93 9.70 6.28 -4.34
CA ILE A 93 10.29 6.82 -3.11
C ILE A 93 9.20 7.34 -2.16
N TYR A 94 8.18 7.99 -2.69
CA TYR A 94 7.04 8.46 -1.88
C TYR A 94 6.33 7.30 -1.19
N GLU A 95 5.96 6.25 -1.94
CA GLU A 95 5.32 5.06 -1.38
C GLU A 95 6.26 4.30 -0.41
N GLY A 96 7.56 4.25 -0.72
CA GLY A 96 8.57 3.67 0.16
C GLY A 96 8.68 4.40 1.51
N LYS A 97 8.67 5.74 1.49
CA LYS A 97 8.65 6.55 2.73
C LYS A 97 7.39 6.32 3.56
N LYS A 98 6.22 6.15 2.92
CA LYS A 98 4.98 5.80 3.62
C LYS A 98 5.12 4.44 4.31
N LEU A 99 5.55 3.41 3.58
CA LEU A 99 5.76 2.07 4.13
C LEU A 99 6.80 2.05 5.26
N TYR A 100 7.88 2.80 5.13
CA TYR A 100 8.87 2.95 6.20
C TYR A 100 8.25 3.57 7.47
N LEU A 101 7.43 4.63 7.31
CA LEU A 101 6.71 5.20 8.44
C LEU A 101 5.73 4.20 9.06
N GLU A 102 5.00 3.44 8.23
CA GLU A 102 4.10 2.39 8.71
C GLU A 102 4.83 1.31 9.52
N GLN A 103 6.05 0.91 9.12
CA GLN A 103 6.88 -0.02 9.92
C GLN A 103 7.18 0.55 11.31
N LEU A 104 7.49 1.84 11.42
CA LEU A 104 7.72 2.51 12.71
C LEU A 104 6.44 2.56 13.56
N LEU A 105 5.29 2.78 12.93
CA LEU A 105 4.00 2.86 13.63
C LEU A 105 3.46 1.47 14.02
N LEU A 106 3.80 0.44 13.27
CA LEU A 106 3.30 -0.94 13.42
C LEU A 106 4.45 -1.96 13.56
N PRO A 107 5.32 -1.86 14.57
CA PRO A 107 6.55 -2.68 14.67
C PRO A 107 6.29 -4.19 14.81
N LYS A 108 5.05 -4.62 15.03
CA LYS A 108 4.66 -6.04 15.08
C LYS A 108 4.17 -6.57 13.74
N LYS A 109 4.06 -5.72 12.73
CA LYS A 109 3.71 -6.11 11.37
C LYS A 109 4.96 -6.34 10.55
N SER A 110 4.97 -7.41 9.76
CA SER A 110 6.04 -7.67 8.80
C SER A 110 5.96 -6.71 7.61
N ALA A 111 7.05 -6.56 6.86
CA ALA A 111 7.01 -5.82 5.59
C ALA A 111 6.03 -6.45 4.59
N ALA A 112 5.91 -7.78 4.58
CA ALA A 112 4.91 -8.48 3.78
C ALA A 112 3.48 -8.08 4.16
N ASP A 113 3.17 -8.00 5.47
CA ASP A 113 1.85 -7.54 5.93
C ASP A 113 1.52 -6.11 5.45
N LEU A 114 2.50 -5.19 5.50
CA LEU A 114 2.32 -3.80 5.07
C LEU A 114 2.12 -3.69 3.56
N LEU A 115 2.86 -4.49 2.78
CA LEU A 115 2.71 -4.61 1.34
C LEU A 115 1.47 -5.42 0.93
N ARG A 116 0.76 -6.06 1.88
CA ARG A 116 -0.36 -6.98 1.66
C ARG A 116 0.04 -8.21 0.82
N TYR A 117 1.29 -8.61 0.93
CA TYR A 117 1.83 -9.79 0.28
C TYR A 117 1.62 -11.03 1.14
N THR A 118 1.49 -12.17 0.48
CA THR A 118 1.75 -13.47 1.10
C THR A 118 3.26 -13.63 1.31
N ASP A 119 3.67 -14.54 2.20
CA ASP A 119 5.09 -14.86 2.39
C ASP A 119 5.76 -15.30 1.08
N GLN A 120 5.04 -16.01 0.22
CA GLN A 120 5.52 -16.43 -1.09
C GLN A 120 5.74 -15.24 -2.03
N GLN A 121 4.81 -14.28 -2.08
CA GLN A 121 4.93 -13.07 -2.88
C GLN A 121 6.10 -12.19 -2.41
N TYR A 122 6.29 -12.11 -1.09
CA TYR A 122 7.40 -11.34 -0.53
C TYR A 122 8.74 -11.99 -0.87
N ALA A 123 8.86 -13.31 -0.69
CA ALA A 123 10.05 -14.07 -1.07
C ALA A 123 10.36 -13.97 -2.58
N TRP A 124 9.32 -13.98 -3.43
CA TRP A 124 9.48 -13.76 -4.86
C TRP A 124 10.06 -12.36 -5.15
N ALA A 125 9.52 -11.33 -4.50
CA ALA A 125 10.00 -9.96 -4.67
C ALA A 125 11.46 -9.79 -4.25
N GLU A 126 11.86 -10.40 -3.11
CA GLU A 126 13.27 -10.39 -2.66
C GLU A 126 14.20 -11.12 -3.64
N ALA A 127 13.78 -12.30 -4.11
CA ALA A 127 14.60 -13.08 -5.04
C ALA A 127 14.77 -12.39 -6.41
N ASN A 128 13.81 -11.60 -6.84
CA ASN A 128 13.81 -10.94 -8.15
C ASN A 128 14.16 -9.43 -8.08
N GLU A 129 14.51 -8.90 -6.92
CA GLU A 129 14.85 -7.46 -6.77
C GLU A 129 15.88 -6.96 -7.80
N PRO A 130 17.01 -7.66 -8.04
CA PRO A 130 17.99 -7.22 -9.03
C PRO A 130 17.44 -7.17 -10.47
N GLU A 131 16.58 -8.12 -10.84
CA GLU A 131 15.96 -8.19 -12.17
C GLU A 131 14.91 -7.10 -12.36
N ILE A 132 14.15 -6.79 -11.31
CA ILE A 132 13.19 -5.68 -11.32
C ILE A 132 13.91 -4.36 -11.53
N TRP A 133 15.01 -4.13 -10.81
CA TRP A 133 15.85 -2.94 -11.00
C TRP A 133 16.42 -2.88 -12.41
N ARG A 134 16.97 -3.99 -12.91
CA ARG A 134 17.49 -4.07 -14.29
C ARG A 134 16.42 -3.68 -15.28
N TYR A 135 15.21 -4.24 -15.17
CA TYR A 135 14.09 -3.91 -16.04
C TYR A 135 13.75 -2.42 -16.02
N PHE A 136 13.66 -1.80 -14.84
CA PHE A 136 13.32 -0.38 -14.73
C PHE A 136 14.41 0.52 -15.35
N ILE A 137 15.67 0.15 -15.23
CA ILE A 137 16.80 0.88 -15.80
C ILE A 137 16.87 0.68 -17.33
N GLU A 138 16.86 -0.56 -17.82
CA GLU A 138 16.97 -0.86 -19.25
C GLU A 138 15.80 -0.32 -20.07
N LYS A 139 14.61 -0.23 -19.48
CA LYS A 139 13.44 0.38 -20.10
C LYS A 139 13.33 1.88 -19.87
N GLU A 140 14.33 2.48 -19.23
CA GLU A 140 14.40 3.93 -18.95
C GLU A 140 13.15 4.46 -18.22
N LEU A 141 12.53 3.65 -17.31
CA LEU A 141 11.25 3.98 -16.70
C LEU A 141 11.39 4.99 -15.56
N LEU A 142 12.52 5.02 -14.85
CA LEU A 142 12.69 5.71 -13.58
C LEU A 142 12.33 7.20 -13.63
N TYR A 143 12.72 7.88 -14.71
CA TYR A 143 12.50 9.32 -14.87
C TYR A 143 11.28 9.67 -15.73
N GLN A 144 10.52 8.67 -16.16
CA GLN A 144 9.28 8.89 -16.91
C GLN A 144 8.17 9.40 -15.97
N THR A 145 7.29 10.23 -16.53
CA THR A 145 6.11 10.79 -15.85
C THR A 145 4.79 10.15 -16.35
N ASP A 146 4.89 9.05 -17.13
CA ASP A 146 3.71 8.36 -17.65
C ASP A 146 2.92 7.71 -16.51
N LYS A 147 1.69 8.17 -16.31
CA LYS A 147 0.76 7.64 -15.29
C LYS A 147 0.44 6.16 -15.47
N LYS A 148 0.63 5.59 -16.67
CA LYS A 148 0.47 4.14 -16.89
C LYS A 148 1.43 3.31 -16.05
N LEU A 149 2.62 3.85 -15.71
CA LEU A 149 3.58 3.18 -14.85
C LEU A 149 3.02 2.98 -13.43
N LEU A 150 2.25 3.95 -12.92
CA LEU A 150 1.61 3.85 -11.62
C LEU A 150 0.60 2.70 -11.61
N THR A 151 -0.22 2.58 -12.65
CA THR A 151 -1.20 1.49 -12.79
C THR A 151 -0.52 0.12 -12.93
N ARG A 152 0.64 0.07 -13.61
CA ARG A 152 1.38 -1.18 -13.82
C ARG A 152 2.09 -1.68 -12.57
N PHE A 153 2.60 -0.78 -11.71
CA PHE A 153 3.59 -1.12 -10.70
C PHE A 153 3.31 -0.59 -9.28
N LEU A 154 2.43 0.39 -9.11
CA LEU A 154 2.14 0.99 -7.81
C LEU A 154 0.68 0.82 -7.35
N TYR A 155 -0.27 0.79 -8.27
CA TYR A 155 -1.67 0.64 -7.89
C TYR A 155 -2.06 -0.83 -7.66
N PRO A 156 -3.08 -1.09 -6.83
CA PRO A 156 -3.58 -2.44 -6.60
C PRO A 156 -3.92 -3.16 -7.91
N ALA A 157 -3.35 -4.34 -8.07
CA ALA A 157 -3.56 -5.20 -9.22
C ALA A 157 -3.24 -6.65 -8.83
N PRO A 158 -3.76 -7.66 -9.54
CA PRO A 158 -3.46 -9.06 -9.23
C PRO A 158 -1.97 -9.39 -9.40
N PHE A 159 -1.27 -8.69 -10.28
CA PHE A 159 0.18 -8.81 -10.51
C PHE A 159 0.72 -7.52 -11.15
N SER A 160 2.04 -7.33 -11.10
CA SER A 160 2.72 -6.21 -11.77
C SER A 160 2.95 -6.52 -13.24
N LYS A 161 2.78 -5.51 -14.13
CA LYS A 161 2.80 -5.72 -15.59
C LYS A 161 4.14 -5.32 -16.21
N PHE A 162 5.05 -6.28 -16.36
CA PHE A 162 6.31 -6.12 -17.08
C PHE A 162 6.16 -6.36 -18.59
N TYR A 163 5.02 -6.94 -19.02
CA TYR A 163 4.77 -7.44 -20.38
C TYR A 163 5.68 -8.62 -20.75
N LEU A 164 5.91 -9.51 -19.79
CA LEU A 164 6.66 -10.75 -19.92
C LEU A 164 5.73 -11.95 -19.70
N GLU A 165 6.13 -13.14 -20.18
CA GLU A 165 5.33 -14.36 -20.06
C GLU A 165 5.02 -14.74 -18.60
N LEU A 166 5.90 -14.38 -17.67
CA LEU A 166 5.80 -14.71 -16.25
C LEU A 166 5.24 -13.57 -15.38
N ASP A 167 4.57 -12.58 -15.98
CA ASP A 167 4.00 -11.45 -15.23
C ASP A 167 3.09 -11.89 -14.08
N ASN A 168 2.32 -12.98 -14.27
CA ASN A 168 1.39 -13.52 -13.28
C ASN A 168 2.07 -14.11 -12.04
N GLU A 169 3.38 -14.34 -12.05
CA GLU A 169 4.15 -14.75 -10.87
C GLU A 169 4.55 -13.56 -10.01
N SER A 170 4.62 -12.36 -10.58
CA SER A 170 4.97 -11.15 -9.84
C SER A 170 3.82 -10.70 -8.95
N PRO A 171 4.09 -10.20 -7.73
CA PRO A 171 3.04 -9.57 -6.93
C PRO A 171 2.61 -8.23 -7.54
N GLY A 172 1.38 -7.81 -7.27
CA GLY A 172 0.93 -6.45 -7.57
C GLY A 172 1.73 -5.41 -6.78
N GLN A 173 1.72 -4.17 -7.24
CA GLN A 173 2.36 -3.04 -6.54
C GLN A 173 3.86 -3.22 -6.27
N ILE A 174 4.60 -3.95 -7.14
CA ILE A 174 6.00 -4.30 -6.90
C ILE A 174 6.91 -3.07 -6.69
N ALA A 175 6.57 -1.93 -7.30
CA ALA A 175 7.35 -0.72 -7.11
C ALA A 175 7.24 -0.11 -5.71
N LYS A 176 6.23 -0.46 -4.91
CA LYS A 176 6.18 -0.13 -3.47
C LYS A 176 7.26 -0.90 -2.70
N PHE A 177 7.43 -2.20 -3.01
CA PHE A 177 8.51 -3.00 -2.44
C PHE A 177 9.88 -2.39 -2.77
N ILE A 178 10.11 -2.06 -4.05
CA ILE A 178 11.37 -1.41 -4.48
C ILE A 178 11.55 -0.06 -3.79
N GLY A 179 10.49 0.76 -3.68
CA GLY A 179 10.54 2.04 -2.98
C GLY A 179 10.91 1.93 -1.50
N LEU A 180 10.50 0.86 -0.83
CA LEU A 180 10.88 0.59 0.57
C LEU A 180 12.36 0.20 0.71
N ARG A 181 12.98 -0.33 -0.34
CA ARG A 181 14.39 -0.78 -0.35
C ARG A 181 15.38 0.34 -0.70
N ILE A 182 14.89 1.49 -1.21
CA ILE A 182 15.69 2.70 -1.46
C ILE A 182 16.01 3.43 -0.15
#